data_69dbd59ee533a72f2e702ef01f4a3b0d
#
_entry.id   69dbd59ee533a72f2e702ef01f4a3b0d
#
_cell.length_a   1.000
_cell.length_b   1.000
_cell.length_c   1.000
_cell.angle_alpha   90.00
_cell.angle_beta   90.00
_cell.angle_gamma   90.00
#
_symmetry.space_group_name_H-M   'P 1'
#
loop_
_entity.id
_entity.type
_entity.pdbx_description
1 polymer ?
#
loop_
_entity_poly.entity_id
_entity_poly.type
_entity_poly.pdbx_seq_one_letter_code
_entity_poly.pdbx_strand_id
1 'polypeptide(L)'
;MHWYHEVDKRLPAVSPALLKVAMPKCPDVELWADELSNALDRAGISDQSEVALFLAHVGHESSDLTRLVESLNYSVGGLLKTFGRHRISEADTRRYGRRKGHPADQDAIAEAVYGGEWGERNLGNTEPGDGARYRGRGPIQLTGRYNYARLQLWSGLPVLEYPDRVAEHAQYGAMAATWFWNTNITPGGDIMSTTREVNGGRNGLADRIRRHIRILGSP
;
A
#
# COMPACT_ATOMS: atom_id res chain seq x y z
N MET A 1 1.85 34.57 32.90
CA MET A 1 2.38 34.55 31.52
C MET A 1 1.78 33.36 30.82
N HIS A 2 0.77 33.57 29.95
CA HIS A 2 0.13 32.53 29.18
C HIS A 2 0.90 32.37 27.86
N TRP A 3 1.57 31.27 27.70
CA TRP A 3 2.17 30.88 26.42
C TRP A 3 1.03 30.29 25.57
N TYR A 4 0.43 31.12 24.70
CA TYR A 4 -0.35 30.61 23.57
C TYR A 4 0.68 30.03 22.60
N HIS A 5 0.71 28.72 22.46
CA HIS A 5 1.26 28.09 21.27
C HIS A 5 0.35 28.52 20.12
N GLU A 6 0.83 29.42 19.27
CA GLU A 6 0.26 29.58 17.93
C GLU A 6 0.35 28.23 17.26
N VAL A 7 -0.77 27.58 17.11
CA VAL A 7 -0.88 26.41 16.22
C VAL A 7 -0.61 26.97 14.83
N ASP A 8 0.54 26.65 14.28
CA ASP A 8 0.93 26.97 12.91
C ASP A 8 -0.13 26.35 11.99
N LYS A 9 -1.07 27.18 11.54
CA LYS A 9 -2.16 26.76 10.64
C LYS A 9 -1.64 26.64 9.21
N ARG A 10 -0.63 25.80 9.00
CA ARG A 10 -0.31 25.38 7.66
C ARG A 10 -1.53 24.66 7.08
N LEU A 11 -1.89 25.01 5.85
CA LEU A 11 -2.96 24.29 5.15
C LEU A 11 -2.56 22.81 5.07
N PRO A 12 -3.50 21.87 5.32
CA PRO A 12 -3.20 20.45 5.22
C PRO A 12 -2.69 20.12 3.82
N ALA A 13 -1.67 19.27 3.73
CA ALA A 13 -1.11 18.85 2.44
C ALA A 13 -2.17 18.22 1.53
N VAL A 14 -3.17 17.55 2.12
CA VAL A 14 -4.30 16.93 1.45
C VAL A 14 -5.61 17.45 2.04
N SER A 15 -6.29 18.36 1.35
CA SER A 15 -7.66 18.75 1.76
C SER A 15 -8.67 17.67 1.35
N PRO A 16 -9.84 17.60 2.04
CA PRO A 16 -10.94 16.72 1.60
C PRO A 16 -11.37 16.97 0.15
N ALA A 17 -11.38 18.23 -0.29
CA ALA A 17 -11.68 18.59 -1.67
C ALA A 17 -10.67 18.01 -2.66
N LEU A 18 -9.37 18.16 -2.37
CA LEU A 18 -8.29 17.61 -3.18
C LEU A 18 -8.37 16.07 -3.22
N LEU A 19 -8.58 15.43 -2.07
CA LEU A 19 -8.71 13.98 -2.01
C LEU A 19 -9.90 13.46 -2.81
N LYS A 20 -11.05 14.16 -2.76
CA LYS A 20 -12.23 13.83 -3.56
C LYS A 20 -11.95 13.89 -5.07
N VAL A 21 -11.15 14.86 -5.50
CA VAL A 21 -10.68 14.95 -6.89
C VAL A 21 -9.72 13.80 -7.22
N ALA A 22 -8.75 13.54 -6.35
CA ALA A 22 -7.74 12.49 -6.57
C ALA A 22 -8.34 11.07 -6.56
N MET A 23 -9.25 10.82 -5.62
CA MET A 23 -9.81 9.50 -5.30
C MET A 23 -11.34 9.59 -5.10
N PRO A 24 -12.11 9.71 -6.19
CA PRO A 24 -13.56 9.96 -6.10
C PRO A 24 -14.36 8.83 -5.45
N LYS A 25 -13.79 7.64 -5.31
CA LYS A 25 -14.42 6.48 -4.66
C LYS A 25 -13.95 6.26 -3.21
N CYS A 26 -13.14 7.18 -2.67
CA CYS A 26 -12.68 7.09 -1.29
C CYS A 26 -13.86 6.94 -0.34
N PRO A 27 -13.89 5.92 0.54
CA PRO A 27 -15.06 5.63 1.38
C PRO A 27 -15.30 6.66 2.48
N ASP A 28 -14.23 7.28 2.99
CA ASP A 28 -14.27 8.31 4.04
C ASP A 28 -13.23 9.38 3.71
N VAL A 29 -13.67 10.40 3.00
CA VAL A 29 -12.79 11.43 2.44
C VAL A 29 -12.17 12.29 3.54
N GLU A 30 -12.94 12.65 4.56
CA GLU A 30 -12.50 13.50 5.66
C GLU A 30 -11.42 12.79 6.48
N LEU A 31 -11.69 11.58 6.93
CA LEU A 31 -10.76 10.77 7.71
C LEU A 31 -9.45 10.53 6.93
N TRP A 32 -9.55 10.12 5.67
CA TRP A 32 -8.35 9.82 4.88
C TRP A 32 -7.55 11.08 4.53
N ALA A 33 -8.21 12.24 4.31
CA ALA A 33 -7.51 13.49 4.06
C ALA A 33 -6.68 13.92 5.29
N ASP A 34 -7.26 13.83 6.48
CA ASP A 34 -6.58 14.15 7.74
C ASP A 34 -5.38 13.21 7.97
N GLU A 35 -5.60 11.90 7.84
CA GLU A 35 -4.53 10.92 8.12
C GLU A 35 -3.41 10.95 7.06
N LEU A 36 -3.73 11.17 5.79
CA LEU A 36 -2.72 11.36 4.75
C LEU A 36 -1.92 12.66 4.97
N SER A 37 -2.59 13.76 5.36
CA SER A 37 -1.90 15.01 5.69
C SER A 37 -0.95 14.83 6.86
N ASN A 38 -1.39 14.19 7.94
CA ASN A 38 -0.56 13.91 9.12
C ASN A 38 0.65 13.03 8.76
N ALA A 39 0.46 12.03 7.92
CA ALA A 39 1.54 11.14 7.51
C ALA A 39 2.56 11.85 6.59
N LEU A 40 2.10 12.68 5.66
CA LEU A 40 2.95 13.47 4.77
C LEU A 40 3.75 14.53 5.55
N ASP A 41 3.12 15.23 6.50
CA ASP A 41 3.79 16.20 7.38
C ASP A 41 4.90 15.51 8.19
N ARG A 42 4.61 14.33 8.76
CA ARG A 42 5.61 13.52 9.47
C ARG A 42 6.82 13.15 8.59
N ALA A 43 6.60 12.91 7.30
CA ALA A 43 7.65 12.60 6.33
C ALA A 43 8.35 13.84 5.77
N GLY A 44 7.88 15.05 6.10
CA GLY A 44 8.39 16.31 5.55
C GLY A 44 8.02 16.55 4.08
N ILE A 45 6.96 15.88 3.59
CA ILE A 45 6.48 16.00 2.20
C ILE A 45 5.40 17.07 2.17
N SER A 46 5.75 18.26 1.66
CA SER A 46 4.85 19.43 1.57
C SER A 46 4.78 20.04 0.16
N ASP A 47 5.67 19.64 -0.75
CA ASP A 47 5.62 20.11 -2.15
C ASP A 47 4.38 19.59 -2.85
N GLN A 48 3.57 20.51 -3.41
CA GLN A 48 2.28 20.16 -4.01
C GLN A 48 2.42 19.26 -5.25
N SER A 49 3.53 19.37 -5.99
CA SER A 49 3.80 18.50 -7.14
C SER A 49 4.09 17.08 -6.69
N GLU A 50 4.84 16.92 -5.60
CA GLU A 50 5.12 15.62 -4.99
C GLU A 50 3.87 15.00 -4.36
N VAL A 51 3.05 15.80 -3.65
CA VAL A 51 1.75 15.37 -3.12
C VAL A 51 0.84 14.89 -4.24
N ALA A 52 0.80 15.59 -5.38
CA ALA A 52 -0.01 15.18 -6.54
C ALA A 52 0.46 13.85 -7.14
N LEU A 53 1.78 13.63 -7.24
CA LEU A 53 2.36 12.35 -7.65
C LEU A 53 1.99 11.23 -6.67
N PHE A 54 2.19 11.46 -5.38
CA PHE A 54 1.84 10.52 -4.31
C PHE A 54 0.37 10.10 -4.39
N LEU A 55 -0.55 11.06 -4.43
CA LEU A 55 -1.98 10.78 -4.51
C LEU A 55 -2.39 10.04 -5.79
N ALA A 56 -1.77 10.36 -6.93
CA ALA A 56 -2.03 9.66 -8.19
C ALA A 56 -1.64 8.17 -8.11
N HIS A 57 -0.50 7.87 -7.45
CA HIS A 57 -0.02 6.50 -7.29
C HIS A 57 -0.83 5.74 -6.25
N VAL A 58 -1.05 6.30 -5.06
CA VAL A 58 -1.84 5.69 -4.00
C VAL A 58 -3.27 5.40 -4.47
N GLY A 59 -3.89 6.35 -5.18
CA GLY A 59 -5.25 6.16 -5.73
C GLY A 59 -5.31 5.04 -6.77
N HIS A 60 -4.27 4.88 -7.59
CA HIS A 60 -4.19 3.77 -8.54
C HIS A 60 -4.03 2.42 -7.83
N GLU A 61 -3.04 2.30 -6.94
CA GLU A 61 -2.72 1.04 -6.25
C GLU A 61 -3.88 0.51 -5.40
N SER A 62 -4.54 1.41 -4.68
CA SER A 62 -5.63 1.08 -3.77
C SER A 62 -7.04 1.11 -4.40
N SER A 63 -7.16 1.44 -5.69
CA SER A 63 -8.46 1.71 -6.32
C SER A 63 -9.26 2.75 -5.53
N ASP A 64 -8.67 3.92 -5.28
CA ASP A 64 -9.25 5.01 -4.49
C ASP A 64 -9.50 4.62 -3.02
N LEU A 65 -8.56 3.93 -2.38
CA LEU A 65 -8.63 3.46 -0.98
C LEU A 65 -9.77 2.47 -0.71
N THR A 66 -10.33 1.85 -1.77
CA THR A 66 -11.36 0.81 -1.64
C THR A 66 -10.81 -0.60 -1.54
N ARG A 67 -9.54 -0.81 -1.89
CA ARG A 67 -8.85 -2.12 -1.86
C ARG A 67 -7.59 -2.03 -1.02
N LEU A 68 -7.70 -2.43 0.23
CA LEU A 68 -6.63 -2.33 1.22
C LEU A 68 -6.09 -3.69 1.68
N VAL A 69 -6.66 -4.79 1.19
CA VAL A 69 -6.16 -6.15 1.44
C VAL A 69 -5.96 -6.84 0.09
N GLU A 70 -4.82 -7.49 -0.06
CA GLU A 70 -4.52 -8.32 -1.22
C GLU A 70 -5.53 -9.46 -1.36
N SER A 71 -6.08 -9.64 -2.56
CA SER A 71 -6.93 -10.78 -2.86
C SER A 71 -6.11 -11.92 -3.44
N LEU A 72 -5.99 -13.00 -2.70
CA LEU A 72 -5.38 -14.26 -3.14
C LEU A 72 -6.43 -15.28 -3.60
N ASN A 73 -7.61 -14.82 -4.02
CA ASN A 73 -8.70 -15.67 -4.53
C ASN A 73 -8.40 -16.20 -5.93
N TYR A 74 -7.28 -16.88 -6.07
CA TYR A 74 -6.83 -17.46 -7.35
C TYR A 74 -7.50 -18.80 -7.62
N SER A 75 -7.81 -19.06 -8.91
CA SER A 75 -8.07 -20.42 -9.38
C SER A 75 -6.77 -21.23 -9.45
N VAL A 76 -6.87 -22.55 -9.52
CA VAL A 76 -5.69 -23.43 -9.72
C VAL A 76 -4.86 -22.98 -10.92
N GLY A 77 -5.51 -22.74 -12.07
CA GLY A 77 -4.81 -22.23 -13.27
C GLY A 77 -4.22 -20.84 -13.08
N GLY A 78 -4.89 -19.96 -12.30
CA GLY A 78 -4.38 -18.65 -11.94
C GLY A 78 -3.10 -18.74 -11.12
N LEU A 79 -3.05 -19.61 -10.11
CA LEU A 79 -1.85 -19.84 -9.29
C LEU A 79 -0.68 -20.36 -10.15
N LEU A 80 -0.95 -21.33 -11.02
CA LEU A 80 0.05 -21.91 -11.95
C LEU A 80 0.64 -20.86 -12.89
N LYS A 81 -0.16 -19.88 -13.32
CA LYS A 81 0.25 -18.82 -14.25
C LYS A 81 0.99 -17.69 -13.55
N THR A 82 0.57 -17.33 -12.31
CA THR A 82 1.04 -16.14 -11.61
C THR A 82 2.32 -16.39 -10.81
N PHE A 83 2.40 -17.55 -10.13
CA PHE A 83 3.51 -17.85 -9.23
C PHE A 83 4.44 -18.94 -9.78
N GLY A 84 5.74 -18.73 -9.62
CA GLY A 84 6.74 -19.75 -9.98
C GLY A 84 6.66 -20.99 -9.08
N ARG A 85 7.10 -22.14 -9.63
CA ARG A 85 7.08 -23.42 -8.89
C ARG A 85 8.00 -23.43 -7.65
N HIS A 86 8.95 -22.51 -7.60
CA HIS A 86 9.81 -22.28 -6.43
C HIS A 86 9.09 -21.56 -5.27
N ARG A 87 7.89 -21.01 -5.53
CA ARG A 87 7.07 -20.34 -4.50
C ARG A 87 5.88 -21.21 -4.07
N ILE A 88 5.25 -21.92 -4.99
CA ILE A 88 4.11 -22.78 -4.70
C ILE A 88 4.17 -24.03 -5.58
N SER A 89 4.06 -25.22 -4.96
CA SER A 89 4.05 -26.49 -5.69
C SER A 89 2.77 -26.66 -6.52
N GLU A 90 2.83 -27.54 -7.54
CA GLU A 90 1.63 -27.87 -8.29
C GLU A 90 0.57 -28.56 -7.41
N ALA A 91 1.00 -29.40 -6.46
CA ALA A 91 0.12 -30.06 -5.50
C ALA A 91 -0.62 -29.03 -4.62
N ASP A 92 0.09 -28.01 -4.11
CA ASP A 92 -0.49 -26.94 -3.30
C ASP A 92 -1.42 -26.05 -4.12
N THR A 93 -1.10 -25.77 -5.39
CA THR A 93 -2.04 -25.02 -6.25
C THR A 93 -3.35 -25.74 -6.43
N ARG A 94 -3.32 -27.07 -6.56
CA ARG A 94 -4.53 -27.91 -6.64
C ARG A 94 -5.27 -27.99 -5.31
N ARG A 95 -4.55 -28.00 -4.22
CA ARG A 95 -5.11 -28.08 -2.86
C ARG A 95 -5.79 -26.78 -2.44
N TYR A 96 -5.14 -25.64 -2.63
CA TYR A 96 -5.56 -24.34 -2.10
C TYR A 96 -6.32 -23.49 -3.12
N GLY A 97 -6.10 -23.70 -4.42
CA GLY A 97 -6.72 -22.90 -5.48
C GLY A 97 -8.23 -23.11 -5.59
N ARG A 98 -8.93 -22.05 -5.96
CA ARG A 98 -10.39 -22.08 -6.20
C ARG A 98 -10.74 -22.99 -7.36
N ARG A 99 -11.77 -23.81 -7.16
CA ARG A 99 -12.42 -24.64 -8.17
C ARG A 99 -13.91 -24.83 -7.86
N LYS A 100 -14.68 -25.48 -8.73
CA LYS A 100 -16.11 -25.72 -8.51
C LYS A 100 -16.35 -26.39 -7.15
N GLY A 101 -17.17 -25.76 -6.32
CA GLY A 101 -17.50 -26.24 -4.96
C GLY A 101 -16.37 -26.12 -3.93
N HIS A 102 -15.26 -25.45 -4.27
CA HIS A 102 -14.14 -25.25 -3.35
C HIS A 102 -13.59 -23.83 -3.48
N PRO A 103 -13.81 -22.93 -2.50
CA PRO A 103 -13.21 -21.59 -2.50
C PRO A 103 -11.70 -21.67 -2.40
N ALA A 104 -11.00 -20.59 -2.76
CA ALA A 104 -9.57 -20.50 -2.53
C ALA A 104 -9.29 -20.41 -1.02
N ASP A 105 -8.33 -21.19 -0.55
CA ASP A 105 -7.74 -21.02 0.78
C ASP A 105 -6.67 -19.91 0.70
N GLN A 106 -7.11 -18.67 0.91
CA GLN A 106 -6.24 -17.51 0.70
C GLN A 106 -5.08 -17.44 1.69
N ASP A 107 -5.27 -17.91 2.92
CA ASP A 107 -4.21 -17.91 3.94
C ASP A 107 -3.16 -18.99 3.63
N ALA A 108 -3.59 -20.18 3.23
CA ALA A 108 -2.66 -21.21 2.78
C ALA A 108 -1.92 -20.82 1.48
N ILE A 109 -2.58 -20.09 0.56
CA ILE A 109 -1.94 -19.55 -0.64
C ILE A 109 -0.90 -18.49 -0.22
N ALA A 110 -1.25 -17.55 0.69
CA ALA A 110 -0.32 -16.53 1.17
C ALA A 110 0.91 -17.18 1.81
N GLU A 111 0.71 -18.16 2.67
CA GLU A 111 1.80 -18.90 3.31
C GLU A 111 2.69 -19.60 2.28
N ALA A 112 2.10 -20.27 1.31
CA ALA A 112 2.86 -20.96 0.27
C ALA A 112 3.67 -20.00 -0.61
N VAL A 113 3.10 -18.85 -1.01
CA VAL A 113 3.76 -17.93 -1.97
C VAL A 113 4.68 -16.90 -1.32
N TYR A 114 4.51 -16.61 -0.02
CA TYR A 114 5.27 -15.61 0.72
C TYR A 114 6.11 -16.20 1.86
N GLY A 115 5.95 -17.49 2.18
CA GLY A 115 6.75 -18.22 3.17
C GLY A 115 7.94 -18.96 2.57
N GLY A 116 8.49 -19.91 3.37
CA GLY A 116 9.63 -20.75 3.01
C GLY A 116 10.89 -19.97 2.65
N GLU A 117 11.85 -20.62 2.00
CA GLU A 117 13.14 -20.01 1.65
C GLU A 117 13.00 -18.73 0.80
N TRP A 118 12.01 -18.69 -0.10
CA TRP A 118 11.78 -17.51 -0.92
C TRP A 118 11.29 -16.34 -0.08
N GLY A 119 10.34 -16.57 0.81
CA GLY A 119 9.80 -15.58 1.72
C GLY A 119 10.84 -15.07 2.72
N GLU A 120 11.62 -15.96 3.30
CA GLU A 120 12.74 -15.60 4.17
C GLU A 120 13.72 -14.67 3.46
N ARG A 121 14.21 -15.07 2.29
CA ARG A 121 15.24 -14.34 1.54
C ARG A 121 14.77 -13.01 1.00
N ASN A 122 13.52 -12.92 0.53
CA ASN A 122 13.00 -11.74 -0.20
C ASN A 122 12.10 -10.83 0.63
N LEU A 123 11.46 -11.37 1.68
CA LEU A 123 10.46 -10.66 2.49
C LEU A 123 10.80 -10.63 3.99
N GLY A 124 11.85 -11.35 4.41
CA GLY A 124 12.19 -11.49 5.81
C GLY A 124 11.15 -12.27 6.61
N ASN A 125 10.37 -13.14 5.97
CA ASN A 125 9.38 -14.01 6.60
C ASN A 125 10.09 -15.26 7.13
N THR A 126 10.59 -15.17 8.36
CA THR A 126 11.47 -16.18 8.98
C THR A 126 10.72 -17.20 9.81
N GLU A 127 9.48 -16.91 10.21
CA GLU A 127 8.69 -17.76 11.06
C GLU A 127 7.56 -18.45 10.27
N PRO A 128 7.20 -19.68 10.63
CA PRO A 128 6.00 -20.32 10.09
C PRO A 128 4.76 -19.44 10.29
N GLY A 129 3.98 -19.25 9.24
CA GLY A 129 2.79 -18.38 9.25
C GLY A 129 3.06 -16.93 8.86
N ASP A 130 4.33 -16.52 8.69
CA ASP A 130 4.66 -15.15 8.30
C ASP A 130 4.14 -14.79 6.91
N GLY A 131 4.11 -15.74 5.99
CA GLY A 131 3.57 -15.54 4.65
C GLY A 131 2.13 -15.06 4.67
N ALA A 132 1.30 -15.71 5.46
CA ALA A 132 -0.09 -15.32 5.67
C ALA A 132 -0.22 -14.05 6.52
N ARG A 133 0.56 -13.97 7.61
CA ARG A 133 0.51 -12.87 8.58
C ARG A 133 0.89 -11.53 7.97
N TYR A 134 1.92 -11.49 7.13
CA TYR A 134 2.45 -10.26 6.53
C TYR A 134 2.18 -10.17 5.02
N ARG A 135 1.03 -10.72 4.57
CA ARG A 135 0.54 -10.53 3.20
C ARG A 135 0.25 -9.06 2.89
N GLY A 136 0.04 -8.73 1.62
CA GLY A 136 -0.16 -7.37 1.16
C GLY A 136 -1.34 -6.66 1.81
N ARG A 137 -1.08 -5.51 2.47
CA ARG A 137 -2.09 -4.66 3.11
C ARG A 137 -1.82 -3.18 2.90
N GLY A 138 -2.87 -2.40 3.06
CA GLY A 138 -2.85 -0.94 2.96
C GLY A 138 -2.82 -0.42 1.52
N PRO A 139 -2.81 0.91 1.36
CA PRO A 139 -2.94 1.56 0.05
C PRO A 139 -1.83 1.22 -0.95
N ILE A 140 -0.67 0.76 -0.48
CA ILE A 140 0.50 0.42 -1.30
C ILE A 140 0.86 -1.08 -1.24
N GLN A 141 -0.03 -1.91 -0.67
CA GLN A 141 0.15 -3.36 -0.57
C GLN A 141 1.48 -3.76 0.11
N LEU A 142 1.74 -3.18 1.29
CA LEU A 142 2.89 -3.52 2.12
C LEU A 142 2.94 -5.02 2.41
N THR A 143 4.05 -5.69 2.07
CA THR A 143 4.20 -7.14 2.16
C THR A 143 5.52 -7.53 2.82
N GLY A 144 5.50 -8.55 3.65
CA GLY A 144 6.67 -9.17 4.28
C GLY A 144 7.06 -8.57 5.63
N ARG A 145 7.43 -9.45 6.59
CA ARG A 145 7.86 -9.11 7.96
C ARG A 145 8.89 -7.98 7.98
N TYR A 146 9.87 -8.03 7.08
CA TYR A 146 10.92 -7.01 6.99
C TYR A 146 10.37 -5.60 6.76
N ASN A 147 9.42 -5.44 5.83
CA ASN A 147 8.80 -4.14 5.56
C ASN A 147 7.91 -3.67 6.70
N TYR A 148 7.15 -4.58 7.33
CA TYR A 148 6.36 -4.26 8.52
C TYR A 148 7.25 -3.81 9.69
N ALA A 149 8.40 -4.46 9.91
CA ALA A 149 9.35 -4.08 10.95
C ALA A 149 9.92 -2.66 10.71
N ARG A 150 10.28 -2.36 9.47
CA ARG A 150 10.80 -1.02 9.10
C ARG A 150 9.72 0.05 9.22
N LEU A 151 8.49 -0.24 8.80
CA LEU A 151 7.36 0.66 9.02
C LEU A 151 7.13 0.89 10.52
N GLN A 152 7.16 -0.15 11.35
CA GLN A 152 7.04 0.00 12.81
C GLN A 152 8.12 0.90 13.39
N LEU A 153 9.37 0.68 12.99
CA LEU A 153 10.49 1.50 13.45
C LEU A 153 10.33 2.98 13.07
N TRP A 154 9.86 3.27 11.86
CA TRP A 154 9.67 4.62 11.37
C TRP A 154 8.43 5.29 11.96
N SER A 155 7.30 4.59 12.04
CA SER A 155 6.01 5.16 12.47
C SER A 155 5.81 5.14 13.98
N GLY A 156 6.43 4.20 14.70
CA GLY A 156 6.14 3.89 16.10
C GLY A 156 4.84 3.09 16.30
N LEU A 157 4.13 2.73 15.21
CA LEU A 157 2.88 1.97 15.29
C LEU A 157 3.17 0.46 15.41
N PRO A 158 2.45 -0.30 16.24
CA PRO A 158 2.71 -1.72 16.50
C PRO A 158 2.19 -2.62 15.36
N VAL A 159 2.72 -2.44 14.13
CA VAL A 159 2.24 -3.16 12.94
C VAL A 159 2.77 -4.59 12.83
N LEU A 160 3.85 -4.94 13.52
CA LEU A 160 4.30 -6.34 13.61
C LEU A 160 3.34 -7.18 14.46
N GLU A 161 2.81 -6.58 15.52
CA GLU A 161 1.87 -7.25 16.41
C GLU A 161 0.47 -7.29 15.80
N TYR A 162 0.05 -6.19 15.17
CA TYR A 162 -1.29 -6.00 14.59
C TYR A 162 -1.22 -5.62 13.09
N PRO A 163 -0.76 -6.52 12.21
CA PRO A 163 -0.55 -6.20 10.78
C PRO A 163 -1.85 -5.85 10.04
N ASP A 164 -2.98 -6.38 10.47
CA ASP A 164 -4.29 -6.11 9.85
C ASP A 164 -4.69 -4.64 9.95
N ARG A 165 -4.22 -3.92 10.99
CA ARG A 165 -4.49 -2.49 11.16
C ARG A 165 -4.02 -1.64 9.99
N VAL A 166 -3.03 -2.07 9.22
CA VAL A 166 -2.57 -1.37 8.00
C VAL A 166 -3.67 -1.28 6.95
N ALA A 167 -4.62 -2.21 6.95
CA ALA A 167 -5.81 -2.17 6.08
C ALA A 167 -7.06 -1.66 6.77
N GLU A 168 -7.18 -1.82 8.09
CA GLU A 168 -8.40 -1.55 8.85
C GLU A 168 -8.49 -0.12 9.36
N HIS A 169 -7.35 0.55 9.56
CA HIS A 169 -7.28 1.90 10.13
C HIS A 169 -6.59 2.87 9.16
N ALA A 170 -7.26 3.97 8.82
CA ALA A 170 -6.75 4.98 7.91
C ALA A 170 -5.36 5.53 8.32
N GLN A 171 -5.15 5.78 9.61
CA GLN A 171 -3.85 6.20 10.15
C GLN A 171 -2.71 5.23 9.76
N TYR A 172 -2.91 3.95 10.00
CA TYR A 172 -1.90 2.92 9.71
C TYR A 172 -1.66 2.77 8.21
N GLY A 173 -2.74 2.84 7.41
CA GLY A 173 -2.67 2.81 5.95
C GLY A 173 -1.95 4.02 5.37
N ALA A 174 -2.25 5.23 5.85
CA ALA A 174 -1.60 6.47 5.45
C ALA A 174 -0.10 6.44 5.80
N MET A 175 0.25 6.03 7.03
CA MET A 175 1.65 5.87 7.45
C MET A 175 2.39 4.85 6.58
N ALA A 176 1.77 3.74 6.23
CA ALA A 176 2.40 2.72 5.37
C ALA A 176 2.66 3.25 3.96
N ALA A 177 1.69 3.95 3.36
CA ALA A 177 1.83 4.53 2.03
C ALA A 177 2.92 5.61 2.01
N THR A 178 2.93 6.50 2.99
CA THR A 178 3.90 7.60 3.08
C THR A 178 5.30 7.09 3.41
N TRP A 179 5.44 6.10 4.31
CA TRP A 179 6.72 5.44 4.58
C TRP A 179 7.30 4.80 3.32
N PHE A 180 6.48 4.07 2.56
CA PHE A 180 6.92 3.46 1.30
C PHE A 180 7.40 4.52 0.32
N TRP A 181 6.66 5.61 0.17
CA TRP A 181 7.01 6.72 -0.69
C TRP A 181 8.37 7.32 -0.30
N ASN A 182 8.49 7.75 0.94
CA ASN A 182 9.71 8.36 1.48
C ASN A 182 10.95 7.45 1.41
N THR A 183 10.75 6.13 1.37
CA THR A 183 11.85 5.15 1.38
C THR A 183 12.26 4.73 -0.04
N ASN A 184 11.33 4.70 -0.99
CA ASN A 184 11.54 4.04 -2.28
C ASN A 184 11.42 4.99 -3.48
N ILE A 185 10.90 6.20 -3.30
CA ILE A 185 10.68 7.14 -4.39
C ILE A 185 11.74 8.24 -4.36
N THR A 186 12.34 8.49 -5.51
CA THR A 186 13.32 9.57 -5.67
C THR A 186 12.61 10.93 -5.73
N PRO A 187 12.91 11.87 -4.82
CA PRO A 187 12.33 13.20 -4.86
C PRO A 187 12.58 13.92 -6.19
N GLY A 188 11.59 14.68 -6.65
CA GLY A 188 11.70 15.46 -7.90
C GLY A 188 11.55 14.63 -9.18
N GLY A 189 11.13 13.36 -9.07
CA GLY A 189 10.78 12.53 -10.22
C GLY A 189 9.51 13.00 -10.94
N ASP A 190 9.34 12.56 -12.18
CA ASP A 190 8.09 12.72 -12.93
C ASP A 190 7.17 11.50 -12.79
N ILE A 191 5.96 11.59 -13.34
CA ILE A 191 4.97 10.50 -13.26
C ILE A 191 5.47 9.20 -13.92
N MET A 192 6.39 9.27 -14.90
CA MET A 192 6.92 8.09 -15.58
C MET A 192 8.01 7.40 -14.75
N SER A 193 8.96 8.18 -14.22
CA SER A 193 10.04 7.66 -13.36
C SER A 193 9.44 7.08 -12.09
N THR A 194 8.55 7.81 -11.43
CA THR A 194 7.87 7.37 -10.21
C THR A 194 7.02 6.11 -10.42
N THR A 195 6.36 5.99 -11.59
CA THR A 195 5.63 4.75 -11.92
C THR A 195 6.56 3.54 -11.98
N ARG A 196 7.78 3.69 -12.52
CA ARG A 196 8.76 2.59 -12.56
C ARG A 196 9.27 2.23 -11.17
N GLU A 197 9.49 3.22 -10.32
CA GLU A 197 9.92 3.00 -8.94
C GLU A 197 8.85 2.29 -8.12
N VAL A 198 7.57 2.63 -8.30
CA VAL A 198 6.45 2.01 -7.57
C VAL A 198 6.21 0.55 -8.00
N ASN A 199 6.24 0.24 -9.31
CA ASN A 199 5.80 -1.08 -9.79
C ASN A 199 6.82 -1.84 -10.67
N GLY A 200 8.04 -1.33 -10.79
CA GLY A 200 9.10 -1.96 -11.60
C GLY A 200 8.90 -1.85 -13.12
N GLY A 201 7.86 -1.14 -13.59
CA GLY A 201 7.53 -1.04 -15.01
C GLY A 201 6.61 0.12 -15.35
N ARG A 202 5.79 -0.04 -16.40
CA ARG A 202 4.83 0.96 -16.88
C ARG A 202 3.36 0.56 -16.69
N ASN A 203 3.10 -0.46 -15.89
CA ASN A 203 1.73 -0.90 -15.65
C ASN A 203 0.94 0.20 -14.96
N GLY A 204 -0.27 0.48 -15.45
CA GLY A 204 -1.12 1.52 -14.89
C GLY A 204 -0.70 2.97 -15.20
N LEU A 205 0.37 3.21 -15.98
CA LEU A 205 0.88 4.56 -16.28
C LEU A 205 -0.21 5.49 -16.80
N ALA A 206 -1.03 5.04 -17.75
CA ALA A 206 -2.10 5.87 -18.34
C ALA A 206 -3.13 6.32 -17.27
N ASP A 207 -3.47 5.47 -16.30
CA ASP A 207 -4.37 5.84 -15.22
C ASP A 207 -3.71 6.83 -14.25
N ARG A 208 -2.46 6.62 -13.87
CA ARG A 208 -1.68 7.52 -13.01
C ARG A 208 -1.54 8.91 -13.64
N ILE A 209 -1.26 8.99 -14.96
CA ILE A 209 -1.22 10.26 -15.71
C ILE A 209 -2.57 10.97 -15.63
N ARG A 210 -3.68 10.28 -15.91
CA ARG A 210 -5.02 10.89 -15.82
C ARG A 210 -5.33 11.43 -14.42
N ARG A 211 -4.98 10.69 -13.37
CA ARG A 211 -5.12 11.12 -11.98
C ARG A 211 -4.28 12.35 -11.68
N HIS A 212 -3.01 12.31 -12.04
CA HIS A 212 -2.07 13.40 -11.81
C HIS A 212 -2.51 14.71 -12.49
N ILE A 213 -2.90 14.66 -13.78
CA ILE A 213 -3.43 15.82 -14.49
C ILE A 213 -4.69 16.37 -13.79
N ARG A 214 -5.60 15.50 -13.37
CA ARG A 214 -6.82 15.91 -12.68
C ARG A 214 -6.52 16.59 -11.34
N ILE A 215 -5.55 16.11 -10.59
CA ILE A 215 -5.11 16.69 -9.32
C ILE A 215 -4.49 18.07 -9.56
N LEU A 216 -3.56 18.20 -10.51
CA LEU A 216 -2.90 19.48 -10.84
C LEU A 216 -3.85 20.53 -11.42
N GLY A 217 -4.93 20.12 -12.07
CA GLY A 217 -5.97 21.01 -12.60
C GLY A 217 -7.09 21.34 -11.61
N SER A 218 -6.99 20.85 -10.36
CA SER A 218 -7.96 21.21 -9.32
C SER A 218 -7.63 22.58 -8.72
N PRO A 219 -8.65 23.41 -8.42
CA PRO A 219 -8.44 24.73 -7.82
C PRO A 219 -7.92 24.65 -6.39
#